data_8bdb5283c71b0c7aeb875a1305aed37f
#
_entry.id   8bdb5283c71b0c7aeb875a1305aed37f
#
_cell.length_a   1.000
_cell.length_b   1.000
_cell.length_c   1.000
_cell.angle_alpha   90.00
_cell.angle_beta   90.00
_cell.angle_gamma   90.00
#
_symmetry.space_group_name_H-M   'P 1'
#
loop_
_entity.id
_entity.type
_entity.pdbx_description
1 polymer ?
#
loop_
_entity_poly.entity_id
_entity_poly.type
_entity_poly.pdbx_seq_one_letter_code
_entity_poly.pdbx_strand_id
1 'polypeptide(L)'
;MKKALLLLLSISLPLLTSCLQDDDSDERIPVRYTVIVTDKISGKAVEKAKVELTNEVQSAQSLSTNSSGTVIFPSEESYVNQIIVTKDGYFPKDTVDVISNPDTALSLILRSISIFLVPTDTASVDSTKK
;
A
#
# COMPACT_ATOMS: atom_id res chain seq x y z
N MET A 1 -52.11 -31.38 14.20
CA MET A 1 -51.85 -31.29 12.81
C MET A 1 -51.15 -30.04 12.42
N LYS A 2 -51.74 -28.97 12.48
CA LYS A 2 -51.08 -27.83 12.07
C LYS A 2 -49.82 -27.54 12.80
N LYS A 3 -49.69 -27.94 13.95
CA LYS A 3 -48.52 -27.66 14.70
C LYS A 3 -47.32 -28.22 14.04
N ALA A 4 -47.40 -29.26 13.40
CA ALA A 4 -46.24 -29.86 12.82
C ALA A 4 -45.53 -28.95 11.84
N LEU A 5 -46.23 -28.16 11.20
CA LEU A 5 -45.68 -27.35 10.22
C LEU A 5 -44.69 -26.39 10.76
N LEU A 6 -45.01 -25.84 11.80
CA LEU A 6 -44.17 -24.87 12.35
C LEU A 6 -42.75 -25.28 12.55
N LEU A 7 -42.57 -26.42 12.97
CA LEU A 7 -41.25 -26.87 13.24
C LEU A 7 -40.35 -26.80 12.06
N LEU A 8 -40.86 -27.10 10.99
CA LEU A 8 -40.05 -27.08 9.80
C LEU A 8 -39.33 -25.79 9.57
N LEU A 9 -39.99 -24.79 9.79
CA LEU A 9 -39.43 -23.51 9.56
C LEU A 9 -38.18 -23.26 10.32
N SER A 10 -38.23 -23.51 11.53
CA SER A 10 -37.10 -23.20 12.35
C SER A 10 -35.85 -23.90 11.89
N ILE A 11 -35.99 -25.00 11.35
CA ILE A 11 -34.84 -25.73 10.98
C ILE A 11 -34.04 -25.10 9.89
N SER A 12 -34.66 -24.58 8.96
CA SER A 12 -33.95 -24.03 7.85
C SER A 12 -33.07 -22.89 8.22
N LEU A 13 -33.42 -22.15 9.14
CA LEU A 13 -32.65 -21.06 9.51
C LEU A 13 -31.24 -21.27 9.94
N PRO A 14 -31.03 -21.99 10.90
CA PRO A 14 -29.67 -22.14 11.43
C PRO A 14 -28.67 -22.53 10.41
N LEU A 15 -29.05 -23.22 9.45
CA LEU A 15 -28.13 -23.65 8.49
C LEU A 15 -27.47 -22.54 7.77
N LEU A 16 -28.19 -21.64 7.38
CA LEU A 16 -27.67 -20.57 6.62
C LEU A 16 -26.59 -19.85 7.30
N THR A 17 -26.83 -19.49 8.46
CA THR A 17 -25.88 -18.71 9.17
C THR A 17 -24.54 -19.34 9.24
N SER A 18 -24.50 -20.58 9.36
CA SER A 18 -23.21 -21.17 9.57
C SER A 18 -22.26 -21.02 8.40
N CYS A 19 -22.75 -20.94 7.26
CA CYS A 19 -21.81 -20.91 6.17
C CYS A 19 -21.13 -19.61 6.03
N LEU A 20 -21.55 -18.65 6.59
CA LEU A 20 -20.93 -17.41 6.37
C LEU A 20 -19.61 -17.22 6.92
N GLN A 21 -19.36 -17.65 7.98
CA GLN A 21 -18.14 -17.35 8.60
C GLN A 21 -16.95 -17.76 7.91
N ASP A 22 -17.04 -18.62 7.16
CA ASP A 22 -15.85 -19.05 6.53
C ASP A 22 -15.09 -17.96 5.95
N ASP A 23 -15.67 -16.98 5.69
CA ASP A 23 -14.96 -15.95 5.08
C ASP A 23 -13.81 -15.50 5.85
N ASP A 24 -13.68 -15.87 6.97
CA ASP A 24 -12.53 -15.51 7.70
C ASP A 24 -11.32 -15.81 6.88
N SER A 25 -11.43 -16.49 5.87
CA SER A 25 -10.27 -16.76 5.07
C SER A 25 -9.67 -15.49 4.54
N ASP A 26 -10.29 -14.41 4.69
CA ASP A 26 -9.75 -13.20 4.17
C ASP A 26 -8.66 -12.62 5.00
N GLU A 27 -8.23 -13.30 5.95
CA GLU A 27 -7.20 -12.81 6.76
C GLU A 27 -5.95 -12.57 5.94
N ARG A 28 -5.52 -11.36 5.80
CA ARG A 28 -4.34 -11.03 5.03
C ARG A 28 -3.20 -10.69 5.94
N ILE A 29 -1.99 -10.96 5.47
CA ILE A 29 -0.80 -10.64 6.24
C ILE A 29 -0.51 -9.17 6.00
N PRO A 30 -0.38 -8.37 7.04
CA PRO A 30 -0.11 -6.96 6.86
C PRO A 30 1.26 -6.74 6.24
N VAL A 31 1.39 -5.65 5.51
CA VAL A 31 2.61 -5.32 4.80
C VAL A 31 3.14 -4.00 5.34
N ARG A 32 4.41 -3.97 5.67
CA ARG A 32 5.05 -2.73 6.08
C ARG A 32 5.91 -2.25 4.93
N TYR A 33 5.64 -1.04 4.48
CA TYR A 33 6.42 -0.45 3.41
C TYR A 33 7.42 0.54 3.98
N THR A 34 8.66 0.42 3.56
CA THR A 34 9.68 1.43 3.81
C THR A 34 9.99 2.04 2.46
N VAL A 35 9.72 3.33 2.30
CA VAL A 35 9.97 4.01 1.04
C VAL A 35 11.16 4.92 1.23
N ILE A 36 12.14 4.79 0.37
CA ILE A 36 13.36 5.58 0.44
C ILE A 36 13.44 6.44 -0.80
N VAL A 37 13.50 7.73 -0.63
CA VAL A 37 13.49 8.68 -1.74
C VAL A 37 14.84 9.35 -1.86
N THR A 38 15.42 9.26 -3.04
CA THR A 38 16.78 9.76 -3.30
C THR A 38 16.76 10.64 -4.54
N ASP A 39 17.58 11.67 -4.53
CA ASP A 39 17.78 12.52 -5.69
C ASP A 39 18.63 11.74 -6.69
N LYS A 40 18.11 11.55 -7.88
CA LYS A 40 18.78 10.70 -8.84
C LYS A 40 20.12 11.27 -9.30
N ILE A 41 20.26 12.55 -9.30
CA ILE A 41 21.49 13.19 -9.78
C ILE A 41 22.55 13.25 -8.69
N SER A 42 22.20 13.71 -7.51
CA SER A 42 23.18 13.90 -6.44
C SER A 42 23.37 12.67 -5.58
N GLY A 43 22.42 11.75 -5.60
CA GLY A 43 22.46 10.59 -4.74
C GLY A 43 22.11 10.88 -3.29
N LYS A 44 21.64 12.07 -3.01
CA LYS A 44 21.31 12.45 -1.63
C LYS A 44 19.89 12.16 -1.30
N ALA A 45 19.62 11.96 -0.02
CA ALA A 45 18.27 11.71 0.45
C ALA A 45 17.40 12.94 0.22
N VAL A 46 16.14 12.71 -0.11
CA VAL A 46 15.20 13.81 -0.32
C VAL A 46 14.28 13.88 0.89
N GLU A 47 14.46 14.93 1.67
CA GLU A 47 13.67 15.12 2.87
C GLU A 47 12.38 15.85 2.55
N LYS A 48 11.34 15.57 3.30
CA LYS A 48 10.03 16.23 3.16
C LYS A 48 9.39 16.02 1.79
N ALA A 49 9.68 14.90 1.18
CA ALA A 49 8.97 14.49 -0.02
C ALA A 49 7.65 13.88 0.42
N LYS A 50 6.59 14.22 -0.29
CA LYS A 50 5.29 13.68 0.04
C LYS A 50 5.15 12.32 -0.63
N VAL A 51 4.88 11.31 0.17
CA VAL A 51 4.70 9.95 -0.34
C VAL A 51 3.25 9.55 -0.08
N GLU A 52 2.53 9.27 -1.15
CA GLU A 52 1.15 8.84 -1.03
C GLU A 52 1.06 7.38 -1.37
N LEU A 53 0.41 6.61 -0.52
CA LEU A 53 0.20 5.19 -0.77
C LEU A 53 -1.29 4.96 -0.93
N THR A 54 -1.68 4.37 -2.04
CA THR A 54 -3.08 4.16 -2.37
C THR A 54 -3.32 2.72 -2.75
N ASN A 55 -4.41 2.15 -2.30
CA ASN A 55 -4.82 0.82 -2.71
C ASN A 55 -6.34 0.73 -2.64
N GLU A 56 -6.87 -0.42 -2.96
CA GLU A 56 -8.31 -0.56 -3.03
C GLU A 56 -8.95 -0.94 -1.71
N VAL A 57 -8.15 -1.22 -0.71
CA VAL A 57 -8.67 -1.69 0.56
C VAL A 57 -8.83 -0.58 1.57
N GLN A 58 -7.88 0.33 1.58
CA GLN A 58 -7.84 1.38 2.59
C GLN A 58 -7.83 2.75 1.94
N SER A 59 -8.12 3.76 2.72
CA SER A 59 -8.04 5.13 2.23
C SER A 59 -6.60 5.47 1.93
N ALA A 60 -6.40 6.38 1.00
CA ALA A 60 -5.05 6.81 0.65
C ALA A 60 -4.38 7.41 1.88
N GLN A 61 -3.11 7.11 2.04
CA GLN A 61 -2.32 7.64 3.14
C GLN A 61 -1.22 8.51 2.58
N SER A 62 -0.87 9.55 3.30
CA SER A 62 0.13 10.49 2.83
C SER A 62 1.08 10.81 3.98
N LEU A 63 2.34 10.58 3.79
CA LEU A 63 3.37 10.85 4.79
C LEU A 63 4.53 11.55 4.11
N SER A 64 5.38 12.18 4.91
CA SER A 64 6.55 12.89 4.37
C SER A 64 7.82 12.20 4.80
N THR A 65 8.82 12.20 3.93
CA THR A 65 10.10 11.58 4.25
C THR A 65 10.85 12.39 5.29
N ASN A 66 11.65 11.70 6.07
CA ASN A 66 12.47 12.34 7.11
C ASN A 66 13.81 12.77 6.50
N SER A 67 14.74 13.15 7.35
CA SER A 67 16.03 13.66 6.86
C SER A 67 16.85 12.58 6.14
N SER A 68 16.53 11.33 6.35
CA SER A 68 17.19 10.26 5.62
C SER A 68 16.45 9.91 4.34
N GLY A 69 15.42 10.65 3.99
CA GLY A 69 14.63 10.37 2.80
C GLY A 69 13.71 9.18 2.97
N THR A 70 13.41 8.79 4.19
CA THR A 70 12.69 7.56 4.47
C THR A 70 11.34 7.83 5.09
N VAL A 71 10.36 7.01 4.72
CA VAL A 71 9.05 7.05 5.36
C VAL A 71 8.57 5.62 5.47
N ILE A 72 7.82 5.32 6.52
CA ILE A 72 7.33 3.97 6.77
C ILE A 72 5.82 3.98 6.87
N PHE A 73 5.19 3.07 6.11
CA PHE A 73 3.77 2.80 6.22
C PHE A 73 3.65 1.48 6.96
N PRO A 74 3.31 1.50 8.22
CA PRO A 74 3.51 0.33 9.09
C PRO A 74 2.61 -0.86 8.84
N SER A 75 1.44 -0.67 8.30
CA SER A 75 0.54 -1.80 8.19
C SER A 75 -0.47 -1.57 7.08
N GLU A 76 -0.17 -2.11 5.91
CA GLU A 76 -1.08 -2.03 4.77
C GLU A 76 -1.72 -3.37 4.56
N GLU A 77 -2.98 -3.36 4.16
CA GLU A 77 -3.70 -4.60 4.01
C GLU A 77 -3.86 -5.06 2.57
N SER A 78 -3.35 -4.31 1.65
CA SER A 78 -3.47 -4.66 0.24
C SER A 78 -2.15 -5.19 -0.28
N TYR A 79 -2.22 -6.09 -1.24
CA TYR A 79 -1.02 -6.61 -1.88
C TYR A 79 -0.77 -5.90 -3.21
N VAL A 80 -1.58 -4.93 -3.55
CA VAL A 80 -1.35 -4.11 -4.73
C VAL A 80 -1.43 -2.67 -4.28
N ASN A 81 -0.32 -2.00 -4.28
CA ASN A 81 -0.24 -0.64 -3.75
C ASN A 81 0.42 0.29 -4.74
N GLN A 82 -0.18 1.44 -4.94
CA GLN A 82 0.39 2.47 -5.78
C GLN A 82 1.07 3.50 -4.89
N ILE A 83 2.27 3.86 -5.22
CA ILE A 83 3.05 4.81 -4.44
C ILE A 83 3.39 5.99 -5.34
N ILE A 84 3.00 7.17 -4.92
CA ILE A 84 3.26 8.39 -5.68
C ILE A 84 4.10 9.31 -4.81
N VAL A 85 5.20 9.79 -5.34
CA VAL A 85 6.09 10.67 -4.59
C VAL A 85 6.16 12.00 -5.29
N THR A 86 5.96 13.06 -4.54
CA THR A 86 6.05 14.42 -5.07
C THR A 86 6.91 15.27 -4.15
N LYS A 87 7.62 16.21 -4.75
CA LYS A 87 8.44 17.15 -4.02
C LYS A 87 8.69 18.34 -4.92
N ASP A 88 8.58 19.54 -4.37
CA ASP A 88 8.82 20.74 -5.14
C ASP A 88 10.24 20.68 -5.70
N GLY A 89 10.39 21.02 -6.94
CA GLY A 89 11.69 20.99 -7.60
C GLY A 89 12.01 19.66 -8.25
N TYR A 90 11.10 18.70 -8.18
CA TYR A 90 11.32 17.39 -8.78
C TYR A 90 10.10 16.97 -9.60
N PHE A 91 10.34 16.14 -10.58
CA PHE A 91 9.26 15.54 -11.33
C PHE A 91 8.59 14.48 -10.45
N PRO A 92 7.28 14.38 -10.44
CA PRO A 92 6.62 13.36 -9.63
C PRO A 92 6.94 11.96 -10.12
N LYS A 93 6.96 11.01 -9.22
CA LYS A 93 7.27 9.64 -9.56
C LYS A 93 6.15 8.73 -9.05
N ASP A 94 5.76 7.80 -9.88
CA ASP A 94 4.64 6.92 -9.60
C ASP A 94 5.10 5.48 -9.81
N THR A 95 4.77 4.60 -8.92
CA THR A 95 5.12 3.20 -9.08
C THR A 95 4.05 2.33 -8.43
N VAL A 96 3.95 1.09 -8.88
CA VAL A 96 2.99 0.15 -8.32
C VAL A 96 3.76 -1.06 -7.83
N ASP A 97 3.50 -1.47 -6.62
CA ASP A 97 4.12 -2.66 -6.06
C ASP A 97 3.07 -3.75 -5.91
N VAL A 98 3.37 -4.92 -6.40
CA VAL A 98 2.45 -6.04 -6.35
C VAL A 98 3.14 -7.18 -5.60
N ILE A 99 2.48 -7.71 -4.59
CA ILE A 99 3.00 -8.83 -3.85
C ILE A 99 2.25 -10.08 -4.31
N SER A 100 2.98 -10.96 -4.95
CA SER A 100 2.40 -12.20 -5.45
C SER A 100 2.85 -13.34 -4.55
N ASN A 101 1.96 -14.24 -4.28
CA ASN A 101 2.28 -15.43 -3.51
C ASN A 101 2.95 -15.10 -2.18
N PRO A 102 2.27 -14.37 -1.32
CA PRO A 102 2.86 -14.03 -0.03
C PRO A 102 3.12 -15.29 0.79
N ASP A 103 4.18 -15.27 1.58
CA ASP A 103 4.51 -16.39 2.42
C ASP A 103 3.55 -16.38 3.60
N THR A 104 2.62 -17.31 3.63
CA THR A 104 1.58 -17.30 4.65
C THR A 104 2.11 -17.69 6.02
N ALA A 105 3.33 -18.11 6.10
CA ALA A 105 3.91 -18.41 7.40
C ALA A 105 4.34 -17.13 8.12
N LEU A 106 4.38 -16.03 7.42
CA LEU A 106 4.80 -14.77 8.02
C LEU A 106 3.63 -14.07 8.69
N SER A 107 3.92 -13.30 9.71
CA SER A 107 2.91 -12.47 10.34
C SER A 107 3.02 -11.04 9.86
N LEU A 108 4.04 -10.71 9.12
CA LEU A 108 4.25 -9.36 8.60
C LEU A 108 5.16 -9.46 7.38
N ILE A 109 4.80 -8.78 6.32
CA ILE A 109 5.61 -8.75 5.11
C ILE A 109 6.34 -7.40 5.09
N LEU A 110 7.64 -7.45 4.88
CA LEU A 110 8.43 -6.23 4.82
C LEU A 110 8.78 -5.94 3.38
N ARG A 111 8.46 -4.72 2.92
CA ARG A 111 8.78 -4.30 1.56
C ARG A 111 9.59 -3.01 1.63
N SER A 112 10.62 -2.93 0.83
CA SER A 112 11.44 -1.73 0.77
C SER A 112 11.44 -1.25 -0.67
N ILE A 113 11.02 -0.02 -0.89
CA ILE A 113 10.90 0.55 -2.22
C ILE A 113 11.83 1.75 -2.32
N SER A 114 12.71 1.72 -3.29
CA SER A 114 13.62 2.84 -3.53
C SER A 114 13.08 3.65 -4.70
N ILE A 115 12.94 4.94 -4.49
CA ILE A 115 12.42 5.84 -5.51
C ILE A 115 13.44 6.94 -5.76
N PHE A 116 13.78 7.13 -7.04
CA PHE A 116 14.73 8.15 -7.42
C PHE A 116 13.99 9.28 -8.10
N LEU A 117 14.07 10.48 -7.55
CA LEU A 117 13.42 11.64 -8.11
C LEU A 117 14.39 12.43 -8.97
N VAL A 118 13.90 12.92 -10.09
CA VAL A 118 14.71 13.69 -11.02
C VAL A 118 14.39 15.17 -10.80
N PRO A 119 15.39 16.00 -10.52
CA PRO A 119 15.14 17.42 -10.34
C PRO A 119 14.66 18.06 -11.63
N THR A 120 13.73 18.97 -11.50
CA THR A 120 13.23 19.67 -12.68
C THR A 120 14.28 20.62 -13.25
N ASP A 121 15.16 21.08 -12.37
CA ASP A 121 16.18 21.99 -12.82
C ASP A 121 17.17 21.38 -13.78
N THR A 122 17.29 20.08 -13.77
CA THR A 122 18.24 19.42 -14.63
C THR A 122 18.07 19.82 -16.06
N ALA A 123 16.85 19.94 -16.49
CA ALA A 123 16.60 20.26 -17.87
C ALA A 123 17.04 21.66 -18.21
N SER A 124 16.82 22.60 -17.32
CA SER A 124 17.20 23.95 -17.63
C SER A 124 18.70 24.12 -17.54
N VAL A 125 19.34 23.40 -16.67
CA VAL A 125 20.76 23.49 -16.56
C VAL A 125 21.40 22.99 -17.82
N ASP A 126 20.93 21.91 -18.33
CA ASP A 126 21.46 21.37 -19.55
C ASP A 126 21.31 22.34 -20.71
N SER A 127 20.22 23.01 -20.77
CA SER A 127 20.01 23.86 -21.88
C SER A 127 20.93 25.08 -21.79
N THR A 128 21.37 25.44 -20.66
CA THR A 128 22.22 26.59 -20.56
C THR A 128 23.64 26.23 -20.78
N LYS A 129 23.93 24.97 -20.77
CA LYS A 129 25.26 24.59 -20.99
C LYS A 129 25.76 24.84 -22.34
N LYS A 130 24.99 25.01 -23.24
CA LYS A 130 25.49 25.23 -24.55
C LYS A 130 26.00 26.54 -24.73
#